data_cf1929b1e30a67d9f8a8a5d967e246e6
#
_entry.id   cf1929b1e30a67d9f8a8a5d967e246e6
#
_cell.length_a   1.000
_cell.length_b   1.000
_cell.length_c   1.000
_cell.angle_alpha   90.00
_cell.angle_beta   90.00
_cell.angle_gamma   90.00
#
_symmetry.space_group_name_H-M   'P 1'
#
loop_
_entity.id
_entity.type
_entity.pdbx_description
1 polymer ?
#
loop_
_entity_poly.entity_id
_entity_poly.type
_entity_poly.pdbx_seq_one_letter_code
_entity_poly.pdbx_strand_id
1 'polypeptide(L)'
;MSGKGYSIMFSSRTGNTAELAEAVREALPEGTCEYFGSVNGAVGGGFDSDGNRNHSECSMANGSNKSGFSGSDGRGYAGADCGRTGSAIPASETLFVGFWTNQGVADQATQKLLAQLRNRKIFLFGTAGFGGSEAYFQAILDKTKAFIDDSNTVIGTYMCQGKMPLSVRERYVKMKEQPDHMPNIDAMIENFDKALSHPDADDLVKLTESVSEAIEQ
;
A
#
# COMPACT_ATOMS: atom_id res chain seq x y z
N MET A 1 -12.89 28.16 -1.49
CA MET A 1 -12.20 27.59 -0.31
C MET A 1 -11.02 26.81 -0.86
N SER A 2 -9.80 27.22 -0.56
CA SER A 2 -8.60 26.51 -1.01
C SER A 2 -8.58 25.17 -0.26
N GLY A 3 -8.85 24.07 -0.95
CA GLY A 3 -8.81 22.75 -0.37
C GLY A 3 -7.39 22.48 0.14
N LYS A 4 -7.27 22.06 1.39
CA LYS A 4 -5.98 21.62 1.95
C LYS A 4 -5.48 20.44 1.13
N GLY A 5 -4.23 20.49 0.68
CA GLY A 5 -3.62 19.42 -0.10
C GLY A 5 -3.48 18.13 0.72
N TYR A 6 -3.53 17.00 0.03
CA TYR A 6 -3.25 15.68 0.60
C TYR A 6 -2.12 14.98 -0.16
N SER A 7 -1.56 13.95 0.43
CA SER A 7 -0.59 13.08 -0.23
C SER A 7 -0.90 11.62 0.02
N ILE A 8 -0.63 10.77 -0.97
CA ILE A 8 -0.79 9.33 -0.89
C ILE A 8 0.58 8.69 -1.05
N MET A 9 1.03 8.02 0.00
CA MET A 9 2.31 7.32 0.04
C MET A 9 2.07 5.85 0.34
N PHE A 10 2.64 4.96 -0.45
CA PHE A 10 2.40 3.53 -0.24
C PHE A 10 3.62 2.68 -0.50
N SER A 11 3.68 1.54 0.17
CA SER A 11 4.59 0.44 -0.10
C SER A 11 3.78 -0.74 -0.65
N SER A 12 4.18 -1.28 -1.79
CA SER A 12 3.47 -2.38 -2.44
C SER A 12 4.45 -3.37 -3.03
N ARG A 13 4.32 -4.64 -2.69
CA ARG A 13 5.20 -5.71 -3.18
C ARG A 13 4.58 -6.50 -4.33
N THR A 14 3.27 -6.73 -4.28
CA THR A 14 2.53 -7.56 -5.24
C THR A 14 1.49 -6.78 -6.04
N GLY A 15 1.49 -5.46 -5.93
CA GLY A 15 0.52 -4.58 -6.57
C GLY A 15 -0.76 -4.30 -5.76
N ASN A 16 -1.10 -5.13 -4.77
CA ASN A 16 -2.35 -4.99 -4.02
C ASN A 16 -2.51 -3.61 -3.35
N THR A 17 -1.50 -3.18 -2.59
CA THR A 17 -1.56 -1.86 -1.92
C THR A 17 -1.54 -0.71 -2.92
N ALA A 18 -0.90 -0.89 -4.08
CA ALA A 18 -0.92 0.11 -5.15
C ALA A 18 -2.33 0.25 -5.75
N GLU A 19 -3.04 -0.86 -5.92
CA GLU A 19 -4.45 -0.88 -6.36
C GLU A 19 -5.35 -0.13 -5.37
N LEU A 20 -5.18 -0.35 -4.07
CA LEU A 20 -5.87 0.42 -3.03
C LEU A 20 -5.51 1.92 -3.09
N ALA A 21 -4.24 2.26 -3.32
CA ALA A 21 -3.80 3.66 -3.41
C ALA A 21 -4.44 4.40 -4.59
N GLU A 22 -4.61 3.73 -5.74
CA GLU A 22 -5.34 4.29 -6.87
C GLU A 22 -6.82 4.53 -6.52
N ALA A 23 -7.49 3.59 -5.87
CA ALA A 23 -8.86 3.75 -5.43
C ALA A 23 -9.02 4.92 -4.42
N VAL A 24 -8.07 5.08 -3.49
CA VAL A 24 -8.03 6.25 -2.60
C VAL A 24 -7.90 7.55 -3.41
N ARG A 25 -7.04 7.58 -4.42
CA ARG A 25 -6.85 8.76 -5.27
C ARG A 25 -8.12 9.13 -6.05
N GLU A 26 -8.82 8.12 -6.58
CA GLU A 26 -10.07 8.32 -7.31
C GLU A 26 -11.23 8.79 -6.42
N ALA A 27 -11.23 8.41 -5.13
CA ALA A 27 -12.22 8.83 -4.15
C ALA A 27 -12.01 10.27 -3.63
N LEU A 28 -10.82 10.84 -3.82
CA LEU A 28 -10.47 12.16 -3.30
C LEU A 28 -10.64 13.26 -4.36
N PRO A 29 -10.87 14.54 -3.94
CA PRO A 29 -11.06 15.65 -4.88
C PRO A 29 -9.85 15.84 -5.81
N GLU A 30 -10.12 15.98 -7.10
CA GLU A 30 -9.10 16.26 -8.10
C GLU A 30 -8.34 17.56 -7.82
N GLY A 31 -7.06 17.60 -8.23
CA GLY A 31 -6.22 18.81 -8.18
C GLY A 31 -5.66 19.17 -6.80
N THR A 32 -5.94 18.39 -5.75
CA THR A 32 -5.44 18.63 -4.39
C THR A 32 -4.37 17.62 -3.95
N CYS A 33 -4.05 16.63 -4.79
CA CYS A 33 -2.99 15.66 -4.51
C CYS A 33 -1.59 16.28 -4.74
N GLU A 34 -0.81 16.44 -3.67
CA GLU A 34 0.53 17.01 -3.72
C GLU A 34 1.60 15.95 -4.03
N TYR A 35 1.36 14.71 -3.64
CA TYR A 35 2.24 13.57 -3.89
C TYR A 35 1.44 12.28 -4.02
N PHE A 36 1.78 11.47 -5.01
CA PHE A 36 1.28 10.10 -5.17
C PHE A 36 2.45 9.20 -5.55
N GLY A 37 2.81 8.27 -4.68
CA GLY A 37 3.94 7.38 -4.98
C GLY A 37 4.45 6.54 -3.81
N SER A 38 5.63 5.97 -4.02
CA SER A 38 6.27 5.07 -3.06
C SER A 38 6.73 5.77 -1.79
N VAL A 39 6.55 5.13 -0.63
CA VAL A 39 7.15 5.58 0.65
C VAL A 39 8.67 5.72 0.57
N ASN A 40 9.36 4.93 -0.26
CA ASN A 40 10.80 5.02 -0.43
C ASN A 40 11.23 6.30 -1.17
N GLY A 41 10.41 6.84 -2.05
CA GLY A 41 10.62 8.13 -2.71
C GLY A 41 10.53 9.31 -1.75
N ALA A 42 9.71 9.17 -0.70
CA ALA A 42 9.48 10.22 0.29
C ALA A 42 10.54 10.25 1.42
N VAL A 43 11.19 9.13 1.74
CA VAL A 43 12.09 9.00 2.91
C VAL A 43 13.59 9.05 2.55
N GLY A 44 13.94 9.32 1.29
CA GLY A 44 15.32 9.45 0.84
C GLY A 44 16.13 8.18 0.74
N GLY A 45 16.45 7.84 -0.50
CA GLY A 45 17.63 7.08 -0.89
C GLY A 45 17.90 5.77 -0.14
N GLY A 46 16.97 4.82 -0.23
CA GLY A 46 17.27 3.44 0.09
C GLY A 46 17.26 2.61 -1.20
N PHE A 47 18.29 1.82 -1.41
CA PHE A 47 18.27 0.75 -2.42
C PHE A 47 17.20 -0.26 -2.01
N ASP A 48 16.47 -0.83 -3.00
CA ASP A 48 15.69 -2.03 -2.78
C ASP A 48 16.63 -3.17 -2.35
N SER A 49 16.04 -4.23 -1.79
CA SER A 49 16.79 -5.42 -1.36
C SER A 49 17.60 -6.09 -2.47
N ASP A 50 17.45 -5.65 -3.72
CA ASP A 50 18.10 -6.16 -4.91
C ASP A 50 19.13 -5.14 -5.50
N GLY A 51 19.40 -4.01 -4.83
CA GLY A 51 20.47 -3.07 -5.16
C GLY A 51 20.21 -2.19 -6.38
N ASN A 52 18.97 -2.04 -6.84
CA ASN A 52 18.64 -1.27 -8.03
C ASN A 52 18.08 0.12 -7.67
N ARG A 53 18.57 1.17 -8.35
CA ARG A 53 18.03 2.54 -8.22
C ARG A 53 16.77 2.67 -9.04
N ASN A 54 15.63 2.89 -8.40
CA ASN A 54 14.40 3.26 -9.09
C ASN A 54 14.53 4.68 -9.67
N HIS A 55 14.81 4.76 -10.97
CA HIS A 55 14.56 5.96 -11.77
C HIS A 55 13.10 5.93 -12.23
N SER A 56 12.22 6.65 -11.57
CA SER A 56 10.90 6.96 -12.10
C SER A 56 10.98 8.29 -12.85
N GLU A 57 10.98 8.23 -14.18
CA GLU A 57 10.83 9.41 -15.03
C GLU A 57 9.38 9.87 -15.01
N CYS A 58 9.16 11.12 -14.61
CA CYS A 58 7.88 11.81 -14.69
C CYS A 58 7.58 12.17 -16.16
N SER A 59 6.58 11.51 -16.79
CA SER A 59 6.05 11.94 -18.06
C SER A 59 4.92 12.93 -17.83
N MET A 60 5.17 14.19 -18.14
CA MET A 60 4.15 15.22 -18.30
C MET A 60 3.21 14.81 -19.45
N ALA A 61 1.95 14.53 -19.16
CA ALA A 61 0.93 14.35 -20.17
C ALA A 61 0.58 15.70 -20.80
N ASN A 62 1.20 16.01 -21.92
CA ASN A 62 0.66 16.99 -22.86
C ASN A 62 0.73 16.40 -24.27
N GLY A 63 -0.46 16.08 -24.81
CA GLY A 63 -0.79 16.03 -26.23
C GLY A 63 -0.10 14.99 -27.11
N SER A 64 -0.89 14.02 -27.54
CA SER A 64 -0.85 13.37 -28.88
C SER A 64 0.47 12.77 -29.36
N ASN A 65 0.62 11.44 -29.26
CA ASN A 65 0.81 10.61 -30.45
C ASN A 65 0.72 9.10 -30.15
N LYS A 66 -0.06 8.42 -31.01
CA LYS A 66 -0.12 6.96 -31.10
C LYS A 66 1.15 6.45 -31.75
N SER A 67 1.83 5.47 -31.14
CA SER A 67 2.46 4.39 -31.89
C SER A 67 2.75 3.24 -30.93
N GLY A 68 2.37 2.03 -31.35
CA GLY A 68 2.30 0.83 -30.57
C GLY A 68 3.67 0.28 -30.14
N PHE A 69 3.62 -0.41 -29.02
CA PHE A 69 4.61 -1.42 -28.67
C PHE A 69 3.90 -2.62 -28.03
N SER A 70 3.97 -3.74 -28.71
CA SER A 70 3.55 -5.05 -28.20
C SER A 70 4.68 -5.68 -27.41
N GLY A 71 4.39 -6.28 -26.27
CA GLY A 71 5.35 -7.21 -25.63
C GLY A 71 5.16 -7.38 -24.12
N SER A 72 4.55 -8.50 -23.78
CA SER A 72 4.78 -9.42 -22.64
C SER A 72 4.94 -8.87 -21.20
N ASP A 73 3.91 -9.11 -20.39
CA ASP A 73 3.96 -9.67 -19.04
C ASP A 73 4.99 -9.12 -18.03
N GLY A 74 4.72 -7.97 -17.51
CA GLY A 74 5.44 -7.38 -16.39
C GLY A 74 4.93 -5.99 -16.10
N ARG A 75 3.69 -5.86 -15.58
CA ARG A 75 3.16 -4.56 -15.16
C ARG A 75 3.87 -4.13 -13.88
N GLY A 76 5.05 -3.52 -14.04
CA GLY A 76 5.60 -2.64 -13.03
C GLY A 76 4.70 -1.41 -12.92
N TYR A 77 4.07 -1.19 -11.77
CA TYR A 77 3.34 0.03 -11.50
C TYR A 77 4.35 1.18 -11.38
N ALA A 78 4.53 1.92 -12.45
CA ALA A 78 5.25 3.19 -12.43
C ALA A 78 4.31 4.23 -11.79
N GLY A 79 4.47 4.47 -10.50
CA GLY A 79 3.87 5.62 -9.83
C GLY A 79 4.41 6.90 -10.47
N ALA A 80 3.53 7.74 -10.99
CA ALA A 80 3.91 9.06 -11.48
C ALA A 80 4.33 9.94 -10.31
N ASP A 81 5.64 10.09 -10.12
CA ASP A 81 6.21 11.05 -9.19
C ASP A 81 6.08 12.45 -9.79
N CYS A 82 5.20 13.31 -9.28
CA CYS A 82 5.09 14.68 -9.75
C CYS A 82 6.22 15.53 -9.14
N GLY A 83 7.36 15.50 -9.80
CA GLY A 83 8.31 16.61 -9.89
C GLY A 83 8.87 17.20 -8.59
N ARG A 84 9.40 16.36 -7.66
CA ARG A 84 10.35 16.84 -6.64
C ARG A 84 11.54 15.91 -6.55
N THR A 85 12.64 16.30 -7.15
CA THR A 85 13.97 15.72 -6.89
C THR A 85 14.45 16.17 -5.51
N GLY A 86 14.01 15.49 -4.49
CA GLY A 86 14.45 15.73 -3.12
C GLY A 86 13.66 14.80 -2.22
N SER A 87 14.36 13.92 -1.54
CA SER A 87 13.87 13.04 -0.50
C SER A 87 13.27 13.83 0.68
N ALA A 88 12.05 14.32 0.53
CA ALA A 88 11.36 15.03 1.57
C ALA A 88 9.91 14.54 1.69
N ILE A 89 9.51 14.21 2.92
CA ILE A 89 8.12 13.92 3.26
C ILE A 89 7.25 15.11 2.78
N PRO A 90 6.14 14.85 2.05
CA PRO A 90 5.25 15.91 1.58
C PRO A 90 4.77 16.81 2.70
N ALA A 91 4.54 18.08 2.38
CA ALA A 91 4.11 19.08 3.37
C ALA A 91 2.62 19.00 3.70
N SER A 92 1.85 18.20 2.98
CA SER A 92 0.39 18.05 3.13
C SER A 92 -0.02 17.77 4.57
N GLU A 93 -1.09 18.42 5.02
CA GLU A 93 -1.65 18.19 6.36
C GLU A 93 -2.19 16.75 6.49
N THR A 94 -2.84 16.25 5.43
CA THR A 94 -3.45 14.92 5.39
C THR A 94 -2.63 13.95 4.56
N LEU A 95 -2.30 12.82 5.14
CA LEU A 95 -1.51 11.76 4.53
C LEU A 95 -2.29 10.44 4.51
N PHE A 96 -2.44 9.87 3.33
CA PHE A 96 -2.94 8.51 3.14
C PHE A 96 -1.73 7.60 3.01
N VAL A 97 -1.54 6.70 3.98
CA VAL A 97 -0.35 5.84 4.05
C VAL A 97 -0.73 4.39 3.86
N GLY A 98 -0.30 3.83 2.73
CA GLY A 98 -0.55 2.44 2.34
C GLY A 98 0.62 1.51 2.64
N PHE A 99 0.34 0.31 3.17
CA PHE A 99 1.36 -0.68 3.50
C PHE A 99 0.95 -2.11 3.12
N TRP A 100 1.93 -2.96 2.89
CA TRP A 100 1.72 -4.40 2.89
C TRP A 100 2.18 -5.00 4.23
N THR A 101 1.50 -6.04 4.65
CA THR A 101 1.79 -6.69 5.93
C THR A 101 2.99 -7.61 5.83
N ASN A 102 3.98 -7.36 6.66
CA ASN A 102 5.15 -8.20 6.86
C ASN A 102 5.18 -8.70 8.32
N GLN A 103 5.06 -10.01 8.54
CA GLN A 103 5.08 -10.62 9.88
C GLN A 103 4.10 -9.99 10.89
N GLY A 104 2.90 -9.64 10.42
CA GLY A 104 1.82 -9.14 11.27
C GLY A 104 1.92 -7.66 11.67
N VAL A 105 2.68 -6.87 10.91
CA VAL A 105 2.82 -5.41 11.05
C VAL A 105 3.12 -4.80 9.68
N ALA A 106 3.06 -3.49 9.50
CA ALA A 106 3.46 -2.81 8.27
C ALA A 106 4.91 -3.14 7.90
N ASP A 107 5.25 -3.11 6.61
CA ASP A 107 6.61 -3.26 6.13
C ASP A 107 7.57 -2.18 6.68
N GLN A 108 8.88 -2.49 6.66
CA GLN A 108 9.90 -1.66 7.30
C GLN A 108 9.98 -0.22 6.72
N ALA A 109 9.71 -0.05 5.42
CA ALA A 109 9.77 1.28 4.80
C ALA A 109 8.64 2.16 5.34
N THR A 110 7.44 1.60 5.45
CA THR A 110 6.28 2.28 6.04
C THR A 110 6.50 2.57 7.53
N GLN A 111 7.04 1.64 8.31
CA GLN A 111 7.36 1.88 9.74
C GLN A 111 8.31 3.08 9.88
N LYS A 112 9.37 3.16 9.06
CA LYS A 112 10.32 4.28 9.07
C LYS A 112 9.67 5.60 8.69
N LEU A 113 8.75 5.60 7.73
CA LEU A 113 7.99 6.79 7.37
C LEU A 113 7.12 7.25 8.55
N LEU A 114 6.29 6.36 9.11
CA LEU A 114 5.37 6.67 10.21
C LEU A 114 6.11 7.26 11.41
N ALA A 115 7.29 6.72 11.76
CA ALA A 115 8.11 7.22 12.86
C ALA A 115 8.66 8.65 12.66
N GLN A 116 8.67 9.15 11.43
CA GLN A 116 9.16 10.50 11.08
C GLN A 116 8.03 11.54 10.97
N LEU A 117 6.77 11.11 10.87
CA LEU A 117 5.63 12.01 10.72
C LEU A 117 5.36 12.76 12.02
N ARG A 118 5.05 14.06 11.90
CA ARG A 118 4.70 14.94 13.03
C ARG A 118 3.60 15.91 12.62
N ASN A 119 2.63 16.09 13.52
CA ASN A 119 1.53 17.05 13.37
C ASN A 119 0.74 16.83 12.06
N ARG A 120 0.42 15.56 11.73
CA ARG A 120 -0.30 15.19 10.51
C ARG A 120 -1.60 14.47 10.84
N LYS A 121 -2.56 14.58 9.94
CA LYS A 121 -3.72 13.70 9.87
C LYS A 121 -3.36 12.50 9.01
N ILE A 122 -3.53 11.29 9.53
CA ILE A 122 -3.08 10.06 8.86
C ILE A 122 -4.26 9.12 8.69
N PHE A 123 -4.53 8.72 7.45
CA PHE A 123 -5.38 7.58 7.12
C PHE A 123 -4.47 6.40 6.76
N LEU A 124 -4.60 5.28 7.50
CA LEU A 124 -3.83 4.07 7.24
C LEU A 124 -4.65 3.08 6.41
N PHE A 125 -4.08 2.57 5.33
CA PHE A 125 -4.68 1.45 4.62
C PHE A 125 -3.64 0.37 4.31
N GLY A 126 -4.08 -0.88 4.27
CA GLY A 126 -3.13 -1.97 4.10
C GLY A 126 -3.71 -3.25 3.55
N THR A 127 -2.81 -4.14 3.15
CA THR A 127 -3.16 -5.48 2.68
C THR A 127 -2.40 -6.57 3.44
N ALA A 128 -3.06 -7.70 3.68
CA ALA A 128 -2.44 -8.87 4.28
C ALA A 128 -2.76 -10.14 3.48
N GLY A 129 -1.79 -11.04 3.38
CA GLY A 129 -1.99 -12.32 2.67
C GLY A 129 -2.94 -13.28 3.40
N PHE A 130 -3.02 -13.18 4.73
CA PHE A 130 -4.05 -13.84 5.51
C PHE A 130 -5.24 -12.92 5.68
N GLY A 131 -6.44 -13.45 5.52
CA GLY A 131 -7.69 -12.70 5.60
C GLY A 131 -8.75 -13.41 6.43
N GLY A 132 -9.98 -12.87 6.39
CA GLY A 132 -11.17 -13.51 6.96
C GLY A 132 -11.43 -13.22 8.43
N SER A 133 -10.66 -12.37 9.09
CA SER A 133 -10.93 -11.95 10.46
C SER A 133 -10.63 -10.46 10.65
N GLU A 134 -11.65 -9.69 10.98
CA GLU A 134 -11.52 -8.29 11.36
C GLU A 134 -10.57 -8.11 12.55
N ALA A 135 -10.63 -8.99 13.52
CA ALA A 135 -9.72 -8.98 14.68
C ALA A 135 -8.25 -9.15 14.28
N TYR A 136 -7.96 -9.92 13.23
CA TYR A 136 -6.60 -10.06 12.69
C TYR A 136 -6.11 -8.77 12.05
N PHE A 137 -6.93 -8.13 11.24
CA PHE A 137 -6.61 -6.85 10.62
C PHE A 137 -6.44 -5.76 11.67
N GLN A 138 -7.32 -5.71 12.67
CA GLN A 138 -7.20 -4.77 13.77
C GLN A 138 -5.88 -4.94 14.55
N ALA A 139 -5.48 -6.17 14.82
CA ALA A 139 -4.21 -6.45 15.50
C ALA A 139 -2.98 -5.97 14.69
N ILE A 140 -3.03 -6.04 13.34
CA ILE A 140 -1.99 -5.49 12.47
C ILE A 140 -1.98 -3.97 12.54
N LEU A 141 -3.15 -3.35 12.45
CA LEU A 141 -3.32 -1.89 12.54
C LEU A 141 -2.80 -1.34 13.88
N ASP A 142 -3.14 -1.99 14.99
CA ASP A 142 -2.72 -1.53 16.32
C ASP A 142 -1.20 -1.62 16.48
N LYS A 143 -0.57 -2.69 15.99
CA LYS A 143 0.89 -2.79 15.96
C LYS A 143 1.53 -1.74 15.05
N THR A 144 0.89 -1.42 13.92
CA THR A 144 1.38 -0.42 12.99
C THR A 144 1.22 1.00 13.53
N LYS A 145 0.12 1.29 14.22
CA LYS A 145 -0.12 2.59 14.89
C LYS A 145 0.93 2.88 15.96
N ALA A 146 1.53 1.88 16.58
CA ALA A 146 2.59 2.06 17.57
C ALA A 146 3.85 2.78 17.03
N PHE A 147 4.02 2.89 15.70
CA PHE A 147 5.09 3.65 15.08
C PHE A 147 4.72 5.12 14.83
N ILE A 148 3.47 5.51 15.06
CA ILE A 148 2.98 6.87 14.86
C ILE A 148 3.21 7.67 16.14
N ASP A 149 3.90 8.81 16.00
CA ASP A 149 4.09 9.73 17.11
C ASP A 149 2.77 10.39 17.53
N ASP A 150 2.57 10.60 18.83
CA ASP A 150 1.34 11.14 19.44
C ASP A 150 0.95 12.54 18.96
N SER A 151 1.87 13.29 18.31
CA SER A 151 1.55 14.56 17.66
C SER A 151 0.67 14.42 16.42
N ASN A 152 0.53 13.20 15.88
CA ASN A 152 -0.30 12.92 14.72
C ASN A 152 -1.70 12.46 15.14
N THR A 153 -2.67 12.67 14.25
CA THR A 153 -4.04 12.20 14.43
C THR A 153 -4.34 11.12 13.38
N VAL A 154 -4.67 9.91 13.82
CA VAL A 154 -5.17 8.87 12.92
C VAL A 154 -6.65 9.13 12.67
N ILE A 155 -7.01 9.55 11.45
CA ILE A 155 -8.37 9.91 11.05
C ILE A 155 -9.20 8.73 10.54
N GLY A 156 -8.56 7.61 10.19
CA GLY A 156 -9.24 6.40 9.75
C GLY A 156 -8.25 5.29 9.43
N THR A 157 -8.79 4.08 9.31
CA THR A 157 -8.00 2.89 8.97
C THR A 157 -8.81 1.92 8.14
N TYR A 158 -8.13 1.22 7.20
CA TYR A 158 -8.74 0.17 6.40
C TYR A 158 -7.74 -0.97 6.15
N MET A 159 -8.22 -2.21 6.15
CA MET A 159 -7.44 -3.36 5.70
C MET A 159 -8.30 -4.38 4.96
N CYS A 160 -7.71 -5.00 3.95
CA CYS A 160 -8.30 -6.14 3.28
C CYS A 160 -7.27 -7.25 3.03
N GLN A 161 -7.73 -8.36 2.52
CA GLN A 161 -6.86 -9.43 2.03
C GLN A 161 -6.19 -9.00 0.72
N GLY A 162 -5.05 -9.60 0.39
CA GLY A 162 -4.36 -9.37 -0.86
C GLY A 162 -3.58 -10.59 -1.34
N LYS A 163 -3.40 -10.68 -2.65
CA LYS A 163 -2.68 -11.77 -3.32
C LYS A 163 -1.28 -11.95 -2.74
N MET A 164 -0.90 -13.19 -2.52
CA MET A 164 0.47 -13.56 -2.18
C MET A 164 1.21 -14.06 -3.42
N PRO A 165 2.56 -13.95 -3.48
CA PRO A 165 3.36 -14.54 -4.55
C PRO A 165 3.15 -16.06 -4.63
N LEU A 166 3.11 -16.63 -5.85
CA LEU A 166 2.95 -18.07 -6.07
C LEU A 166 4.00 -18.92 -5.34
N SER A 167 5.21 -18.40 -5.17
CA SER A 167 6.27 -19.06 -4.40
C SER A 167 5.88 -19.37 -2.94
N VAL A 168 4.91 -18.65 -2.38
CA VAL A 168 4.36 -18.93 -1.04
C VAL A 168 3.55 -20.20 -1.08
N ARG A 169 2.69 -20.37 -2.09
CA ARG A 169 1.90 -21.60 -2.28
C ARG A 169 2.79 -22.82 -2.53
N GLU A 170 3.77 -22.67 -3.39
CA GLU A 170 4.74 -23.75 -3.67
C GLU A 170 5.47 -24.19 -2.40
N ARG A 171 5.84 -23.23 -1.56
CA ARG A 171 6.44 -23.51 -0.25
C ARG A 171 5.48 -24.28 0.67
N TYR A 172 4.20 -23.91 0.72
CA TYR A 172 3.20 -24.60 1.53
C TYR A 172 2.97 -26.03 1.04
N VAL A 173 2.89 -26.23 -0.28
CA VAL A 173 2.76 -27.58 -0.87
C VAL A 173 3.97 -28.46 -0.51
N LYS A 174 5.20 -27.94 -0.66
CA LYS A 174 6.41 -28.66 -0.26
C LYS A 174 6.45 -28.96 1.24
N MET A 175 5.98 -28.03 2.09
CA MET A 175 5.88 -28.28 3.53
C MET A 175 4.88 -29.37 3.87
N LYS A 176 3.76 -29.45 3.13
CA LYS A 176 2.75 -30.51 3.30
C LYS A 176 3.29 -31.92 3.02
N GLU A 177 4.28 -32.04 2.13
CA GLU A 177 4.94 -33.32 1.80
C GLU A 177 5.86 -33.83 2.92
N GLN A 178 6.19 -33.01 3.92
CA GLN A 178 7.05 -33.42 5.03
C GLN A 178 6.27 -34.25 6.05
N PRO A 179 6.88 -35.30 6.63
CA PRO A 179 6.20 -36.17 7.61
C PRO A 179 5.69 -35.40 8.86
N ASP A 180 6.41 -34.35 9.27
CA ASP A 180 6.13 -33.53 10.44
C ASP A 180 5.55 -32.16 10.09
N HIS A 181 4.78 -32.07 8.99
CA HIS A 181 4.19 -30.82 8.56
C HIS A 181 3.22 -30.23 9.61
N MET A 182 3.04 -28.92 9.57
CA MET A 182 2.11 -28.23 10.47
C MET A 182 0.67 -28.73 10.26
N PRO A 183 -0.10 -28.96 11.35
CA PRO A 183 -1.47 -29.48 11.25
C PRO A 183 -2.42 -28.59 10.43
N ASN A 184 -2.14 -27.29 10.34
CA ASN A 184 -2.96 -26.31 9.64
C ASN A 184 -2.48 -25.97 8.22
N ILE A 185 -1.58 -26.78 7.63
CA ILE A 185 -1.00 -26.49 6.32
C ILE A 185 -2.07 -26.42 5.21
N ASP A 186 -3.09 -27.26 5.29
CA ASP A 186 -4.20 -27.25 4.33
C ASP A 186 -5.02 -25.95 4.40
N ALA A 187 -5.27 -25.46 5.60
CA ALA A 187 -5.92 -24.16 5.80
C ALA A 187 -5.08 -23.00 5.27
N MET A 188 -3.74 -23.10 5.33
CA MET A 188 -2.85 -22.11 4.76
C MET A 188 -2.90 -22.10 3.23
N ILE A 189 -2.98 -23.28 2.60
CA ILE A 189 -3.13 -23.41 1.14
C ILE A 189 -4.51 -22.88 0.72
N GLU A 190 -5.58 -23.25 1.42
CA GLU A 190 -6.92 -22.74 1.15
C GLU A 190 -7.00 -21.20 1.29
N ASN A 191 -6.40 -20.64 2.33
CA ASN A 191 -6.31 -19.20 2.50
C ASN A 191 -5.55 -18.54 1.34
N PHE A 192 -4.45 -19.16 0.87
CA PHE A 192 -3.73 -18.67 -0.30
C PHE A 192 -4.64 -18.61 -1.53
N ASP A 193 -5.37 -19.69 -1.79
CA ASP A 193 -6.25 -19.80 -2.97
C ASP A 193 -7.41 -18.77 -2.89
N LYS A 194 -7.97 -18.50 -1.69
CA LYS A 194 -8.94 -17.42 -1.46
C LYS A 194 -8.36 -16.03 -1.69
N ALA A 195 -7.12 -15.81 -1.27
CA ALA A 195 -6.44 -14.52 -1.42
C ALA A 195 -6.20 -14.11 -2.88
N LEU A 196 -6.26 -15.04 -3.84
CA LEU A 196 -5.98 -14.74 -5.27
C LEU A 196 -6.98 -13.76 -5.89
N SER A 197 -8.21 -13.66 -5.37
CA SER A 197 -9.22 -12.73 -5.85
C SER A 197 -9.17 -11.35 -5.18
N HIS A 198 -8.32 -11.15 -4.17
CA HIS A 198 -8.26 -9.90 -3.39
C HIS A 198 -7.02 -9.04 -3.73
N PRO A 199 -7.16 -7.69 -3.66
CA PRO A 199 -8.39 -6.95 -3.43
C PRO A 199 -9.42 -7.20 -4.52
N ASP A 200 -10.70 -7.23 -4.17
CA ASP A 200 -11.81 -7.30 -5.11
C ASP A 200 -12.61 -5.98 -5.12
N ALA A 201 -13.67 -5.93 -5.92
CA ALA A 201 -14.48 -4.72 -6.04
C ALA A 201 -15.13 -4.29 -4.71
N ASP A 202 -15.54 -5.26 -3.87
CA ASP A 202 -16.15 -4.98 -2.58
C ASP A 202 -15.11 -4.40 -1.59
N ASP A 203 -13.86 -4.87 -1.66
CA ASP A 203 -12.75 -4.30 -0.89
C ASP A 203 -12.50 -2.84 -1.27
N LEU A 204 -12.52 -2.51 -2.56
CA LEU A 204 -12.33 -1.15 -3.03
C LEU A 204 -13.47 -0.22 -2.63
N VAL A 205 -14.72 -0.69 -2.71
CA VAL A 205 -15.91 0.08 -2.27
C VAL A 205 -15.81 0.40 -0.78
N LYS A 206 -15.53 -0.58 0.08
CA LYS A 206 -15.38 -0.37 1.53
C LYS A 206 -14.24 0.58 1.87
N LEU A 207 -13.13 0.50 1.13
CA LEU A 207 -12.02 1.45 1.29
C LEU A 207 -12.47 2.89 0.98
N THR A 208 -13.13 3.11 -0.17
CA THR A 208 -13.57 4.45 -0.58
C THR A 208 -14.63 5.03 0.35
N GLU A 209 -15.53 4.22 0.89
CA GLU A 209 -16.47 4.60 1.93
C GLU A 209 -15.73 5.06 3.20
N SER A 210 -14.77 4.25 3.68
CA SER A 210 -13.96 4.59 4.87
C SER A 210 -13.13 5.87 4.67
N VAL A 211 -12.63 6.11 3.46
CA VAL A 211 -11.91 7.35 3.11
C VAL A 211 -12.86 8.54 3.15
N SER A 212 -14.05 8.42 2.58
CA SER A 212 -15.06 9.47 2.57
C SER A 212 -15.48 9.88 3.98
N GLU A 213 -15.75 8.91 4.83
CA GLU A 213 -16.08 9.14 6.25
C GLU A 213 -14.94 9.86 7.01
N ALA A 214 -13.69 9.52 6.70
CA ALA A 214 -12.52 10.10 7.38
C ALA A 214 -12.25 11.56 6.99
N ILE A 215 -12.59 11.98 5.78
CA ILE A 215 -12.37 13.36 5.31
C ILE A 215 -13.52 14.31 5.67
N GLU A 216 -14.69 13.80 6.04
CA GLU A 216 -15.84 14.59 6.51
C GLU A 216 -15.74 14.99 7.99
N GLN A 217 -14.80 14.40 8.75
CA GLN A 217 -14.52 14.70 10.16
C GLN A 217 -13.53 15.87 10.30
#